data_683c3b8d08a6ed4329c0e5c3997dbd0f
#
_entry.id   683c3b8d08a6ed4329c0e5c3997dbd0f
#
_cell.length_a   1.000
_cell.length_b   1.000
_cell.length_c   1.000
_cell.angle_alpha   90.00
_cell.angle_beta   90.00
_cell.angle_gamma   90.00
#
_symmetry.space_group_name_H-M   'P 1'
#
loop_
_entity.id
_entity.type
_entity.pdbx_description
1 polymer ?
#
loop_
_entity_poly.entity_id
_entity_poly.type
_entity_poly.pdbx_seq_one_letter_code
_entity_poly.pdbx_strand_id
1 'polypeptide(L)'
;IWQDWRWRVQRDGWRAAWPHIRKEALTLPYRRIKFVVVARSLAQSLPDARARASITVRPFAAGDLDFVRREYLPSEAHLCAQRLARGHNGIAACIAGQIVGYAWSCTDASLERVDLRFEPGDVLFTDAFTAPSARGQGVQTTLSEARLRAAQEQRHQRILAYIEVNNAPSLAVWRKKMNAEV
;
A
#
# COMPACT_ATOMS: atom_id res chain seq x y z
N ILE A 1 1.31 -6.07 17.76
CA ILE A 1 2.78 -6.18 17.98
C ILE A 1 3.15 -7.61 18.40
N TRP A 2 2.64 -8.17 19.51
CA TRP A 2 2.96 -9.54 19.93
C TRP A 2 2.60 -10.60 18.88
N GLN A 3 1.46 -10.49 18.24
CA GLN A 3 1.05 -11.40 17.16
C GLN A 3 2.00 -11.31 15.96
N ASP A 4 2.45 -10.11 15.59
CA ASP A 4 3.38 -9.90 14.49
C ASP A 4 4.77 -10.45 14.80
N TRP A 5 5.25 -10.33 16.05
CA TRP A 5 6.51 -10.91 16.48
C TRP A 5 6.47 -12.43 16.46
N ARG A 6 5.39 -13.05 17.02
CA ARG A 6 5.21 -14.50 16.98
C ARG A 6 5.17 -15.01 15.53
N TRP A 7 4.43 -14.34 14.66
CA TRP A 7 4.34 -14.68 13.25
C TRP A 7 5.72 -14.62 12.56
N ARG A 8 6.51 -13.55 12.76
CA ARG A 8 7.87 -13.44 12.23
C ARG A 8 8.77 -14.59 12.70
N VAL A 9 8.72 -14.92 13.99
CA VAL A 9 9.50 -16.03 14.55
C VAL A 9 9.07 -17.36 13.93
N GLN A 10 7.79 -17.58 13.74
CA GLN A 10 7.27 -18.81 13.12
C GLN A 10 7.65 -18.92 11.64
N ARG A 11 7.63 -17.82 10.90
CA ARG A 11 7.95 -17.79 9.47
C ARG A 11 9.45 -17.84 9.20
N ASP A 12 10.22 -17.01 9.86
CA ASP A 12 11.63 -16.74 9.51
C ASP A 12 12.61 -17.39 10.49
N GLY A 13 12.12 -17.97 11.59
CA GLY A 13 12.90 -18.44 12.71
C GLY A 13 13.42 -17.32 13.61
N TRP A 14 13.76 -17.67 14.86
CA TRP A 14 14.16 -16.70 15.88
C TRP A 14 15.37 -15.85 15.49
N ARG A 15 16.39 -16.46 14.89
CA ARG A 15 17.63 -15.74 14.50
C ARG A 15 17.37 -14.64 13.48
N ALA A 16 16.53 -14.88 12.48
CA ALA A 16 16.19 -13.90 11.45
C ALA A 16 15.18 -12.85 11.97
N ALA A 17 14.24 -13.23 12.83
CA ALA A 17 13.24 -12.34 13.38
C ALA A 17 13.81 -11.39 14.46
N TRP A 18 14.82 -11.83 15.24
CA TRP A 18 15.35 -11.09 16.40
C TRP A 18 15.84 -9.67 16.11
N PRO A 19 16.61 -9.40 15.04
CA PRO A 19 17.05 -8.03 14.73
C PRO A 19 15.87 -7.07 14.54
N HIS A 20 14.80 -7.53 13.90
CA HIS A 20 13.58 -6.75 13.67
C HIS A 20 12.81 -6.51 14.97
N ILE A 21 12.61 -7.57 15.76
CA ILE A 21 11.92 -7.51 17.06
C ILE A 21 12.67 -6.58 18.01
N ARG A 22 14.00 -6.73 18.13
CA ARG A 22 14.83 -5.87 18.96
C ARG A 22 14.75 -4.40 18.55
N LYS A 23 14.85 -4.12 17.24
CA LYS A 23 14.71 -2.76 16.70
C LYS A 23 13.36 -2.16 17.06
N GLU A 24 12.28 -2.91 16.85
CA GLU A 24 10.93 -2.46 17.20
C GLU A 24 10.78 -2.25 18.70
N ALA A 25 11.21 -3.20 19.54
CA ALA A 25 11.12 -3.11 20.99
C ALA A 25 11.89 -1.90 21.56
N LEU A 26 13.08 -1.63 21.06
CA LEU A 26 13.90 -0.48 21.50
C LEU A 26 13.34 0.87 21.03
N THR A 27 12.58 0.90 19.94
CA THR A 27 12.03 2.14 19.37
C THR A 27 10.58 2.40 19.78
N LEU A 28 9.87 1.42 20.32
CA LEU A 28 8.45 1.50 20.70
C LEU A 28 8.10 2.75 21.54
N PRO A 29 8.84 3.13 22.59
CA PRO A 29 8.47 4.26 23.43
C PRO A 29 8.69 5.63 22.77
N TYR A 30 9.53 5.71 21.70
CA TYR A 30 9.98 6.99 21.11
C TYR A 30 10.02 6.98 19.58
N ARG A 31 9.31 6.07 18.91
CA ARG A 31 9.33 5.99 17.45
C ARG A 31 8.61 7.20 16.84
N ARG A 32 9.39 8.23 16.50
CA ARG A 32 8.94 9.29 15.59
C ARG A 32 9.01 8.78 14.16
N ILE A 33 7.85 8.58 13.54
CA ILE A 33 7.75 8.32 12.11
C ILE A 33 7.45 9.66 11.44
N LYS A 34 8.31 10.07 10.52
CA LYS A 34 8.09 11.26 9.70
C LYS A 34 7.50 10.82 8.36
N PHE A 35 6.42 11.46 7.98
CA PHE A 35 5.79 11.27 6.68
C PHE A 35 5.92 12.52 5.83
N VAL A 36 6.00 12.32 4.53
CA VAL A 36 5.80 13.34 3.51
C VAL A 36 4.43 13.10 2.91
N VAL A 37 3.61 14.12 2.85
CA VAL A 37 2.37 14.09 2.09
C VAL A 37 2.70 14.51 0.67
N VAL A 38 2.29 13.69 -0.29
CA VAL A 38 2.43 13.97 -1.72
C VAL A 38 1.04 14.11 -2.31
N ALA A 39 0.89 15.05 -3.23
CA ALA A 39 -0.36 15.30 -3.91
C ALA A 39 -0.15 15.25 -5.43
N ARG A 40 -1.17 14.83 -6.17
CA ARG A 40 -1.20 14.85 -7.61
C ARG A 40 -2.58 15.26 -8.11
N SER A 41 -2.64 16.24 -8.98
CA SER A 41 -3.85 16.58 -9.72
C SER A 41 -4.16 15.53 -10.78
N LEU A 42 -5.41 15.09 -10.87
CA LEU A 42 -5.89 14.17 -11.89
C LEU A 42 -6.23 14.84 -13.22
N ALA A 43 -6.15 16.17 -13.29
CA ALA A 43 -6.17 16.91 -14.56
C ALA A 43 -4.91 16.68 -15.41
N GLN A 44 -3.82 16.21 -14.78
CA GLN A 44 -2.60 15.85 -15.51
C GLN A 44 -2.79 14.53 -16.26
N SER A 45 -2.22 14.43 -17.47
CA SER A 45 -2.23 13.20 -18.25
C SER A 45 -1.66 12.02 -17.47
N LEU A 46 -2.27 10.84 -17.67
CA LEU A 46 -1.71 9.61 -17.11
C LEU A 46 -0.32 9.36 -17.69
N PRO A 47 0.62 8.86 -16.88
CA PRO A 47 1.87 8.34 -17.42
C PRO A 47 1.58 7.21 -18.42
N ASP A 48 2.37 7.13 -19.48
CA ASP A 48 2.26 6.03 -20.45
C ASP A 48 2.33 4.69 -19.74
N ALA A 49 1.22 3.99 -19.74
CA ALA A 49 1.08 2.70 -19.08
C ALA A 49 1.83 1.65 -19.90
N ARG A 50 3.00 1.28 -19.48
CA ARG A 50 3.62 0.02 -19.92
C ARG A 50 3.07 -1.12 -19.05
N ALA A 51 1.76 -1.42 -19.19
CA ALA A 51 1.15 -2.58 -18.56
C ALA A 51 1.95 -3.81 -18.97
N ARG A 52 2.56 -4.49 -18.00
CA ARG A 52 3.18 -5.78 -18.26
C ARG A 52 2.04 -6.78 -18.42
N ALA A 53 1.92 -7.35 -19.60
CA ALA A 53 0.83 -8.27 -20.00
C ALA A 53 0.63 -9.49 -19.07
N SER A 54 1.59 -9.75 -18.19
CA SER A 54 1.55 -10.87 -17.24
C SER A 54 0.88 -10.57 -15.90
N ILE A 55 0.54 -9.29 -15.62
CA ILE A 55 -0.05 -8.89 -14.34
C ILE A 55 -1.50 -8.48 -14.56
N THR A 56 -2.42 -9.21 -13.96
CA THR A 56 -3.84 -8.86 -13.94
C THR A 56 -4.20 -8.18 -12.63
N VAL A 57 -5.17 -7.25 -12.69
CA VAL A 57 -5.68 -6.54 -11.51
C VAL A 57 -7.16 -6.84 -11.36
N ARG A 58 -7.59 -7.11 -10.14
CA ARG A 58 -9.00 -7.34 -9.78
C ARG A 58 -9.33 -6.69 -8.43
N PRO A 59 -10.60 -6.55 -8.07
CA PRO A 59 -10.99 -6.15 -6.72
C PRO A 59 -10.36 -7.08 -5.66
N PHE A 60 -9.94 -6.49 -4.55
CA PHE A 60 -9.48 -7.23 -3.38
C PHE A 60 -10.70 -7.80 -2.64
N ALA A 61 -10.67 -9.07 -2.31
CA ALA A 61 -11.77 -9.78 -1.67
C ALA A 61 -11.40 -10.33 -0.29
N ALA A 62 -12.39 -10.73 0.50
CA ALA A 62 -12.15 -11.30 1.83
C ALA A 62 -11.25 -12.56 1.81
N GLY A 63 -11.33 -13.36 0.75
CA GLY A 63 -10.44 -14.52 0.56
C GLY A 63 -8.96 -14.16 0.39
N ASP A 64 -8.64 -12.90 0.03
CA ASP A 64 -7.26 -12.45 -0.13
C ASP A 64 -6.57 -12.13 1.21
N LEU A 65 -7.33 -12.08 2.30
CA LEU A 65 -6.77 -11.83 3.63
C LEU A 65 -5.77 -12.92 4.06
N ASP A 66 -5.91 -14.14 3.56
CA ASP A 66 -4.96 -15.22 3.84
C ASP A 66 -3.60 -14.97 3.18
N PHE A 67 -3.59 -14.36 2.00
CA PHE A 67 -2.36 -13.89 1.38
C PHE A 67 -1.66 -12.84 2.27
N VAL A 68 -2.41 -11.87 2.79
CA VAL A 68 -1.85 -10.81 3.64
C VAL A 68 -1.27 -11.41 4.94
N ARG A 69 -1.99 -12.36 5.56
CA ARG A 69 -1.50 -13.06 6.76
C ARG A 69 -0.21 -13.84 6.51
N ARG A 70 -0.10 -14.47 5.36
CA ARG A 70 1.05 -15.31 5.00
C ARG A 70 2.25 -14.49 4.58
N GLU A 71 2.06 -13.48 3.73
CA GLU A 71 3.15 -12.77 3.07
C GLU A 71 3.61 -11.51 3.82
N TYR A 72 2.76 -10.93 4.66
CA TYR A 72 3.06 -9.67 5.33
C TYR A 72 2.93 -9.78 6.85
N LEU A 73 1.87 -9.26 7.47
CA LEU A 73 1.68 -9.26 8.92
C LEU A 73 0.21 -9.57 9.27
N PRO A 74 -0.06 -10.31 10.38
CA PRO A 74 -1.43 -10.51 10.86
C PRO A 74 -2.18 -9.20 11.18
N SER A 75 -1.49 -8.19 11.72
CA SER A 75 -2.07 -6.86 11.98
C SER A 75 -2.53 -6.17 10.69
N GLU A 76 -1.79 -6.34 9.60
CA GLU A 76 -2.17 -5.80 8.30
C GLU A 76 -3.38 -6.51 7.71
N ALA A 77 -3.49 -7.83 7.90
CA ALA A 77 -4.69 -8.54 7.48
C ALA A 77 -5.94 -8.07 8.24
N HIS A 78 -5.79 -7.76 9.54
CA HIS A 78 -6.87 -7.15 10.32
C HIS A 78 -7.26 -5.77 9.79
N LEU A 79 -6.28 -4.92 9.46
CA LEU A 79 -6.52 -3.60 8.88
C LEU A 79 -7.18 -3.72 7.49
N CYS A 80 -6.74 -4.65 6.64
CA CYS A 80 -7.38 -4.93 5.36
C CYS A 80 -8.85 -5.37 5.53
N ALA A 81 -9.14 -6.20 6.55
CA ALA A 81 -10.52 -6.59 6.86
C ALA A 81 -11.38 -5.39 7.31
N GLN A 82 -10.82 -4.49 8.12
CA GLN A 82 -11.52 -3.25 8.51
C GLN A 82 -11.80 -2.36 7.30
N ARG A 83 -10.85 -2.23 6.36
CA ARG A 83 -11.05 -1.47 5.12
C ARG A 83 -12.16 -2.06 4.25
N LEU A 84 -12.19 -3.38 4.08
CA LEU A 84 -13.29 -4.06 3.38
C LEU A 84 -14.64 -3.77 4.03
N ALA A 85 -14.72 -3.88 5.37
CA ALA A 85 -15.95 -3.64 6.11
C ALA A 85 -16.45 -2.18 5.99
N ARG A 86 -15.54 -1.23 5.74
CA ARG A 86 -15.88 0.20 5.51
C ARG A 86 -16.10 0.54 4.05
N GLY A 87 -16.00 -0.41 3.14
CA GLY A 87 -16.19 -0.17 1.71
C GLY A 87 -15.03 0.59 1.04
N HIS A 88 -13.84 0.60 1.65
CA HIS A 88 -12.66 1.14 0.98
C HIS A 88 -12.34 0.33 -0.29
N ASN A 89 -11.84 1.00 -1.30
CA ASN A 89 -11.53 0.38 -2.58
C ASN A 89 -10.16 -0.32 -2.53
N GLY A 90 -10.17 -1.64 -2.42
CA GLY A 90 -8.99 -2.50 -2.47
C GLY A 90 -8.85 -3.16 -3.83
N ILE A 91 -7.62 -3.23 -4.34
CA ILE A 91 -7.29 -3.98 -5.55
C ILE A 91 -6.16 -4.97 -5.29
N ALA A 92 -6.21 -6.10 -5.96
CA ALA A 92 -5.21 -7.17 -5.93
C ALA A 92 -4.54 -7.32 -7.29
N ALA A 93 -3.21 -7.43 -7.30
CA ALA A 93 -2.44 -7.80 -8.48
C ALA A 93 -2.14 -9.29 -8.46
N CYS A 94 -2.35 -9.96 -9.60
CA CYS A 94 -2.14 -11.39 -9.76
C CYS A 94 -1.18 -11.68 -10.92
N ILE A 95 -0.33 -12.69 -10.74
CA ILE A 95 0.51 -13.31 -11.78
C ILE A 95 0.10 -14.79 -11.86
N ALA A 96 -0.19 -15.27 -13.05
CA ALA A 96 -0.67 -16.65 -13.27
C ALA A 96 -1.84 -17.03 -12.32
N GLY A 97 -2.76 -16.11 -12.08
CA GLY A 97 -3.92 -16.30 -11.20
C GLY A 97 -3.63 -16.23 -9.70
N GLN A 98 -2.36 -16.17 -9.28
CA GLN A 98 -1.98 -16.07 -7.87
C GLN A 98 -1.79 -14.61 -7.47
N ILE A 99 -2.37 -14.21 -6.31
CA ILE A 99 -2.17 -12.87 -5.78
C ILE A 99 -0.71 -12.66 -5.35
N VAL A 100 -0.11 -11.56 -5.82
CA VAL A 100 1.27 -11.17 -5.54
C VAL A 100 1.41 -9.78 -4.92
N GLY A 101 0.33 -9.04 -4.82
CA GLY A 101 0.33 -7.71 -4.22
C GLY A 101 -1.06 -7.12 -4.13
N TYR A 102 -1.19 -6.06 -3.37
CA TYR A 102 -2.45 -5.32 -3.21
C TYR A 102 -2.20 -3.83 -2.98
N ALA A 103 -3.24 -3.04 -3.12
CA ALA A 103 -3.22 -1.62 -2.78
C ALA A 103 -4.63 -1.12 -2.44
N TRP A 104 -4.71 -0.05 -1.63
CA TRP A 104 -5.97 0.52 -1.15
C TRP A 104 -6.13 1.97 -1.58
N SER A 105 -7.38 2.38 -1.77
CA SER A 105 -7.80 3.77 -1.96
C SER A 105 -9.03 4.05 -1.11
N CYS A 106 -9.11 5.26 -0.52
CA CYS A 106 -10.24 5.68 0.30
C CYS A 106 -10.45 7.20 0.20
N THR A 107 -11.62 7.65 0.58
CA THR A 107 -12.00 9.08 0.62
C THR A 107 -12.00 9.64 2.04
N ASP A 108 -11.52 8.88 3.00
CA ASP A 108 -11.36 9.28 4.39
C ASP A 108 -10.06 8.72 4.99
N ALA A 109 -9.58 9.31 6.07
CA ALA A 109 -8.37 8.87 6.77
C ALA A 109 -8.67 8.19 8.11
N SER A 110 -9.88 7.72 8.35
CA SER A 110 -10.33 7.20 9.65
C SER A 110 -9.58 5.95 10.13
N LEU A 111 -8.93 5.22 9.22
CA LEU A 111 -8.07 4.08 9.52
C LEU A 111 -6.58 4.39 9.38
N GLU A 112 -6.23 5.63 9.05
CA GLU A 112 -4.86 6.01 8.78
C GLU A 112 -4.16 6.51 10.05
N ARG A 113 -2.82 6.45 10.04
CA ARG A 113 -1.98 6.89 11.17
C ARG A 113 -1.62 8.37 11.13
N VAL A 114 -2.16 9.09 10.16
CA VAL A 114 -1.88 10.50 9.91
C VAL A 114 -3.20 11.25 9.83
N ASP A 115 -3.23 12.43 10.40
CA ASP A 115 -4.35 13.34 10.25
C ASP A 115 -4.18 14.08 8.91
N LEU A 116 -5.04 13.76 7.96
CA LEU A 116 -5.05 14.37 6.63
C LEU A 116 -6.33 15.14 6.42
N ARG A 117 -6.19 16.39 6.00
CA ARG A 117 -7.33 17.20 5.58
C ARG A 117 -7.68 16.87 4.14
N PHE A 118 -8.89 16.34 3.96
CA PHE A 118 -9.48 16.07 2.65
C PHE A 118 -10.28 17.30 2.17
N GLU A 119 -10.17 17.54 0.88
CA GLU A 119 -11.05 18.45 0.16
C GLU A 119 -12.05 17.64 -0.70
N PRO A 120 -13.19 18.23 -1.09
CA PRO A 120 -14.10 17.55 -2.01
C PRO A 120 -13.37 17.11 -3.29
N GLY A 121 -13.52 15.84 -3.64
CA GLY A 121 -12.84 15.26 -4.80
C GLY A 121 -11.48 14.63 -4.52
N ASP A 122 -11.00 14.66 -3.28
CA ASP A 122 -9.77 13.96 -2.90
C ASP A 122 -9.98 12.45 -2.79
N VAL A 123 -8.93 11.70 -3.14
CA VAL A 123 -8.80 10.28 -2.86
C VAL A 123 -7.41 9.97 -2.30
N LEU A 124 -7.35 9.23 -1.22
CA LEU A 124 -6.10 8.80 -0.61
C LEU A 124 -5.67 7.45 -1.19
N PHE A 125 -4.43 7.38 -1.67
CA PHE A 125 -3.76 6.14 -2.01
C PHE A 125 -2.92 5.68 -0.82
N THR A 126 -3.33 4.58 -0.23
CA THR A 126 -2.71 4.04 0.99
C THR A 126 -2.34 2.58 0.83
N ASP A 127 -1.57 2.05 1.75
CA ASP A 127 -1.16 0.65 1.91
C ASP A 127 -1.04 -0.15 0.62
N ALA A 128 0.13 -0.05 0.00
CA ALA A 128 0.47 -0.86 -1.15
C ALA A 128 1.57 -1.86 -0.78
N PHE A 129 1.32 -3.12 -1.03
CA PHE A 129 2.23 -4.22 -0.74
C PHE A 129 2.51 -5.07 -1.98
N THR A 130 3.75 -5.53 -2.10
CA THR A 130 4.16 -6.54 -3.09
C THR A 130 4.95 -7.63 -2.38
N ALA A 131 4.54 -8.89 -2.59
CA ALA A 131 5.25 -10.04 -2.07
C ALA A 131 6.74 -10.01 -2.46
N PRO A 132 7.66 -10.37 -1.56
CA PRO A 132 9.10 -10.32 -1.84
C PRO A 132 9.49 -11.04 -3.13
N SER A 133 8.87 -12.18 -3.43
CA SER A 133 9.10 -12.98 -4.64
C SER A 133 8.69 -12.31 -5.95
N ALA A 134 7.80 -11.31 -5.89
CA ALA A 134 7.28 -10.59 -7.06
C ALA A 134 7.84 -9.16 -7.20
N ARG A 135 8.78 -8.78 -6.33
CA ARG A 135 9.43 -7.45 -6.43
C ARG A 135 10.26 -7.34 -7.71
N GLY A 136 10.39 -6.10 -8.20
CA GLY A 136 11.09 -5.83 -9.46
C GLY A 136 10.31 -6.19 -10.74
N GLN A 137 9.17 -6.88 -10.63
CA GLN A 137 8.35 -7.30 -11.77
C GLN A 137 7.32 -6.25 -12.23
N GLY A 138 7.28 -5.07 -11.62
CA GLY A 138 6.37 -3.97 -12.00
C GLY A 138 5.01 -4.01 -11.32
N VAL A 139 4.79 -4.88 -10.33
CA VAL A 139 3.51 -5.02 -9.60
C VAL A 139 3.02 -3.68 -9.04
N GLN A 140 3.89 -2.92 -8.36
CA GLN A 140 3.52 -1.61 -7.80
C GLN A 140 3.14 -0.59 -8.87
N THR A 141 3.83 -0.61 -10.01
CA THR A 141 3.49 0.25 -11.14
C THR A 141 2.10 -0.07 -11.64
N THR A 142 1.80 -1.34 -11.90
CA THR A 142 0.48 -1.81 -12.37
C THR A 142 -0.63 -1.47 -11.38
N LEU A 143 -0.43 -1.68 -10.07
CA LEU A 143 -1.39 -1.30 -9.03
C LEU A 143 -1.63 0.21 -8.99
N SER A 144 -0.57 1.02 -9.11
CA SER A 144 -0.70 2.48 -9.11
C SER A 144 -1.44 2.99 -10.33
N GLU A 145 -1.16 2.46 -11.51
CA GLU A 145 -1.86 2.80 -12.76
C GLU A 145 -3.35 2.41 -12.69
N ALA A 146 -3.66 1.22 -12.17
CA ALA A 146 -5.05 0.79 -12.01
C ALA A 146 -5.82 1.73 -11.07
N ARG A 147 -5.23 2.12 -9.94
CA ARG A 147 -5.86 3.09 -9.01
C ARG A 147 -6.03 4.47 -9.63
N LEU A 148 -5.05 4.93 -10.42
CA LEU A 148 -5.14 6.19 -11.13
C LEU A 148 -6.33 6.22 -12.09
N ARG A 149 -6.49 5.17 -12.91
CA ARG A 149 -7.62 5.06 -13.83
C ARG A 149 -8.95 5.03 -13.08
N ALA A 150 -9.05 4.21 -12.03
CA ALA A 150 -10.26 4.13 -11.21
C ALA A 150 -10.60 5.50 -10.58
N ALA A 151 -9.62 6.24 -10.08
CA ALA A 151 -9.83 7.57 -9.52
C ALA A 151 -10.32 8.58 -10.57
N GLN A 152 -9.83 8.52 -11.82
CA GLN A 152 -10.32 9.36 -12.91
C GLN A 152 -11.75 8.97 -13.33
N GLU A 153 -12.04 7.68 -13.47
CA GLU A 153 -13.37 7.17 -13.80
C GLU A 153 -14.41 7.59 -12.75
N GLN A 154 -14.01 7.61 -11.47
CA GLN A 154 -14.82 8.08 -10.34
C GLN A 154 -14.85 9.62 -10.22
N ARG A 155 -14.21 10.35 -11.14
CA ARG A 155 -14.17 11.81 -11.20
C ARG A 155 -13.54 12.47 -9.97
N HIS A 156 -12.61 11.79 -9.30
CA HIS A 156 -11.78 12.44 -8.30
C HIS A 156 -10.92 13.54 -8.94
N GLN A 157 -10.55 14.55 -8.17
CA GLN A 157 -9.80 15.69 -8.67
C GLN A 157 -8.32 15.62 -8.28
N ARG A 158 -8.04 15.08 -7.09
CA ARG A 158 -6.70 15.02 -6.53
C ARG A 158 -6.45 13.70 -5.80
N ILE A 159 -5.25 13.17 -5.98
CA ILE A 159 -4.76 12.04 -5.22
C ILE A 159 -3.85 12.55 -4.13
N LEU A 160 -4.05 12.04 -2.92
CA LEU A 160 -3.16 12.21 -1.79
C LEU A 160 -2.45 10.88 -1.50
N ALA A 161 -1.24 10.94 -1.00
CA ALA A 161 -0.58 9.81 -0.34
C ALA A 161 0.36 10.34 0.74
N TYR A 162 0.60 9.53 1.76
CA TYR A 162 1.63 9.82 2.74
C TYR A 162 2.69 8.71 2.70
N ILE A 163 3.95 9.11 2.74
CA ILE A 163 5.08 8.21 2.54
C ILE A 163 6.09 8.47 3.65
N GLU A 164 6.56 7.42 4.31
CA GLU A 164 7.66 7.58 5.27
C GLU A 164 8.88 8.19 4.57
N VAL A 165 9.49 9.20 5.19
CA VAL A 165 10.65 9.91 4.61
C VAL A 165 11.83 8.99 4.27
N ASN A 166 11.92 7.85 4.96
CA ASN A 166 12.96 6.85 4.75
C ASN A 166 12.58 5.82 3.66
N ASN A 167 11.38 5.89 3.09
CA ASN A 167 10.93 4.99 2.02
C ASN A 167 11.32 5.55 0.65
N ALA A 168 12.63 5.62 0.39
CA ALA A 168 13.16 6.16 -0.86
C ALA A 168 12.59 5.49 -2.14
N PRO A 169 12.36 4.16 -2.19
CA PRO A 169 11.75 3.55 -3.37
C PRO A 169 10.34 4.09 -3.65
N SER A 170 9.50 4.23 -2.63
CA SER A 170 8.15 4.77 -2.79
C SER A 170 8.18 6.25 -3.21
N LEU A 171 9.01 7.07 -2.55
CA LEU A 171 9.20 8.48 -2.92
C LEU A 171 9.65 8.64 -4.37
N ALA A 172 10.56 7.78 -4.85
CA ALA A 172 11.02 7.80 -6.23
C ALA A 172 9.90 7.47 -7.23
N VAL A 173 9.01 6.54 -6.91
CA VAL A 173 7.83 6.22 -7.74
C VAL A 173 6.92 7.45 -7.82
N TRP A 174 6.58 8.06 -6.69
CA TRP A 174 5.68 9.20 -6.67
C TRP A 174 6.25 10.42 -7.40
N ARG A 175 7.51 10.76 -7.17
CA ARG A 175 8.16 11.90 -7.84
C ARG A 175 8.37 11.65 -9.33
N LYS A 176 8.93 10.49 -9.72
CA LYS A 176 9.38 10.26 -11.11
C LYS A 176 8.29 9.69 -12.01
N LYS A 177 7.42 8.82 -11.50
CA LYS A 177 6.40 8.16 -12.31
C LYS A 177 5.02 8.76 -12.15
N MET A 178 4.72 9.28 -10.96
CA MET A 178 3.41 9.84 -10.67
C MET A 178 3.36 11.37 -10.84
N ASN A 179 4.51 12.00 -11.08
CA ASN A 179 4.64 13.45 -11.21
C ASN A 179 3.93 14.21 -10.08
N ALA A 180 4.11 13.72 -8.84
CA ALA A 180 3.46 14.28 -7.68
C ALA A 180 4.29 15.39 -7.04
N GLU A 181 3.61 16.42 -6.57
CA GLU A 181 4.17 17.48 -5.73
C GLU A 181 4.36 16.97 -4.29
N VAL A 182 5.33 17.56 -3.58
CA VAL A 182 5.71 17.19 -2.22
C VAL A 182 5.49 18.36 -1.29
#